data_7bc55c73adc4b787023ef2eb970b642f
#
_entry.id   7bc55c73adc4b787023ef2eb970b642f
#
_cell.length_a   1.000
_cell.length_b   1.000
_cell.length_c   1.000
_cell.angle_alpha   90.00
_cell.angle_beta   90.00
_cell.angle_gamma   90.00
#
_symmetry.space_group_name_H-M   'P 1'
#
loop_
_entity.id
_entity.type
_entity.pdbx_description
1 polymer ?
#
loop_
_entity_poly.entity_id
_entity_poly.type
_entity_poly.pdbx_seq_one_letter_code
_entity_poly.pdbx_strand_id
1 'polypeptide(L)'
;LGGGMGISYSDKNKKFNYKKYSSAIVKFIRKHKVKIIFEPGRSIIGDTGTLVAKIIYIKDSGSKKFIILDAAMNDLMRPALYGAFHKTLAVIKSNKISKKPYEFVGPICESTDKFITLKKFQELKEKDLIAICDVGAYGMSLSSNYNLRPKSVELLIKGSKIKVIRKRQKHKDLI
;
A
#
# COMPACT_ATOMS: atom_id res chain seq x y z
N LEU A 1 -10.27 -15.58 19.00
CA LEU A 1 -10.72 -15.00 17.74
C LEU A 1 -9.49 -14.45 17.01
N GLY A 2 -9.18 -15.02 15.84
CA GLY A 2 -8.22 -14.40 14.91
C GLY A 2 -8.65 -12.99 14.55
N GLY A 3 -7.77 -12.16 13.97
CA GLY A 3 -8.04 -10.76 13.67
C GLY A 3 -9.27 -10.56 12.78
N GLY A 4 -9.08 -10.40 11.48
CA GLY A 4 -10.17 -10.22 10.49
C GLY A 4 -10.81 -8.84 10.48
N MET A 5 -10.53 -7.98 11.45
CA MET A 5 -10.98 -6.59 11.44
C MET A 5 -10.26 -5.83 10.31
N GLY A 6 -11.04 -5.26 9.39
CA GLY A 6 -10.54 -4.55 8.22
C GLY A 6 -10.26 -3.07 8.48
N ILE A 7 -9.57 -2.46 7.51
CA ILE A 7 -9.46 -1.01 7.35
C ILE A 7 -10.17 -0.59 6.06
N SER A 8 -10.46 0.70 5.92
CA SER A 8 -11.05 1.24 4.68
C SER A 8 -9.93 1.61 3.71
N TYR A 9 -9.74 0.81 2.67
CA TYR A 9 -8.74 1.09 1.61
C TYR A 9 -9.18 2.15 0.60
N SER A 10 -10.46 2.55 0.63
CA SER A 10 -10.97 3.61 -0.24
C SER A 10 -12.01 4.46 0.50
N ASP A 11 -12.16 5.71 0.08
CA ASP A 11 -13.14 6.64 0.66
C ASP A 11 -14.60 6.15 0.46
N LYS A 12 -14.83 5.16 -0.43
CA LYS A 12 -16.14 4.55 -0.69
C LYS A 12 -16.46 3.39 0.25
N ASN A 13 -15.48 2.82 0.93
CA ASN A 13 -15.69 1.69 1.82
C ASN A 13 -16.18 2.16 3.19
N LYS A 14 -17.19 1.49 3.73
CA LYS A 14 -17.65 1.75 5.09
C LYS A 14 -16.53 1.41 6.09
N LYS A 15 -16.29 2.32 7.03
CA LYS A 15 -15.40 2.04 8.15
C LYS A 15 -15.94 0.89 8.99
N PHE A 16 -15.03 0.09 9.56
CA PHE A 16 -15.40 -0.99 10.46
C PHE A 16 -16.17 -0.47 11.67
N ASN A 17 -17.34 -1.05 11.96
CA ASN A 17 -18.19 -0.63 13.05
C ASN A 17 -17.78 -1.32 14.36
N TYR A 18 -16.80 -0.76 15.05
CA TYR A 18 -16.30 -1.28 16.33
C TYR A 18 -17.40 -1.37 17.40
N LYS A 19 -18.36 -0.41 17.44
CA LYS A 19 -19.45 -0.41 18.41
C LYS A 19 -20.37 -1.62 18.24
N LYS A 20 -20.77 -1.90 17.00
CA LYS A 20 -21.59 -3.07 16.69
C LYS A 20 -20.84 -4.37 16.97
N TYR A 21 -19.57 -4.43 16.60
CA TYR A 21 -18.71 -5.58 16.84
C TYR A 21 -18.52 -5.85 18.34
N SER A 22 -18.13 -4.85 19.13
CA SER A 22 -17.94 -4.99 20.58
C SER A 22 -19.22 -5.43 21.28
N SER A 23 -20.40 -4.89 20.91
CA SER A 23 -21.69 -5.30 21.47
C SER A 23 -21.97 -6.78 21.23
N ALA A 24 -21.70 -7.28 20.02
CA ALA A 24 -21.87 -8.69 19.70
C ALA A 24 -20.94 -9.59 20.53
N ILE A 25 -19.68 -9.20 20.69
CA ILE A 25 -18.69 -9.90 21.49
C ILE A 25 -19.06 -9.94 22.97
N VAL A 26 -19.46 -8.79 23.54
CA VAL A 26 -19.89 -8.72 24.95
C VAL A 26 -21.11 -9.62 25.20
N LYS A 27 -22.09 -9.63 24.29
CA LYS A 27 -23.25 -10.53 24.37
C LYS A 27 -22.81 -12.01 24.36
N PHE A 28 -21.86 -12.38 23.50
CA PHE A 28 -21.32 -13.73 23.43
C PHE A 28 -20.58 -14.13 24.71
N ILE A 29 -19.69 -13.29 25.24
CA ILE A 29 -18.96 -13.53 26.49
C ILE A 29 -19.92 -13.76 27.65
N ARG A 30 -20.94 -12.91 27.79
CA ARG A 30 -21.94 -13.03 28.86
C ARG A 30 -22.74 -14.33 28.77
N LYS A 31 -23.15 -14.71 27.54
CA LYS A 31 -23.95 -15.93 27.31
C LYS A 31 -23.14 -17.22 27.61
N HIS A 32 -21.88 -17.25 27.20
CA HIS A 32 -21.07 -18.47 27.26
C HIS A 32 -20.07 -18.50 28.41
N LYS A 33 -19.96 -17.40 29.19
CA LYS A 33 -19.04 -17.28 30.35
C LYS A 33 -17.59 -17.62 30.00
N VAL A 34 -17.11 -17.17 28.83
CA VAL A 34 -15.77 -17.44 28.30
C VAL A 34 -14.90 -16.20 28.27
N LYS A 35 -13.58 -16.38 28.30
CA LYS A 35 -12.60 -15.35 27.95
C LYS A 35 -12.33 -15.39 26.45
N ILE A 36 -12.14 -14.22 25.84
CA ILE A 36 -11.80 -14.13 24.42
C ILE A 36 -10.46 -13.41 24.28
N ILE A 37 -9.56 -14.00 23.51
CA ILE A 37 -8.29 -13.40 23.06
C ILE A 37 -8.49 -12.97 21.61
N PHE A 38 -8.05 -11.76 21.27
CA PHE A 38 -8.09 -11.19 19.92
C PHE A 38 -6.67 -11.07 19.37
N GLU A 39 -6.54 -11.27 18.07
CA GLU A 39 -5.29 -11.14 17.33
C GLU A 39 -5.42 -10.09 16.22
N PRO A 40 -5.70 -8.81 16.54
CA PRO A 40 -5.85 -7.76 15.56
C PRO A 40 -4.49 -7.41 14.96
N GLY A 41 -4.39 -7.47 13.64
CA GLY A 41 -3.19 -7.07 12.88
C GLY A 41 -3.49 -5.86 12.01
N ARG A 42 -4.23 -6.09 10.91
CA ARG A 42 -4.52 -5.08 9.90
C ARG A 42 -5.17 -3.81 10.48
N SER A 43 -6.12 -3.96 11.39
CA SER A 43 -6.85 -2.83 11.98
C SER A 43 -5.98 -1.93 12.88
N ILE A 44 -4.80 -2.40 13.30
CA ILE A 44 -3.87 -1.63 14.13
C ILE A 44 -2.86 -0.87 13.28
N ILE A 45 -2.30 -1.52 12.26
CA ILE A 45 -1.13 -1.00 11.54
C ILE A 45 -1.39 -0.71 10.06
N GLY A 46 -2.50 -1.18 9.48
CA GLY A 46 -2.72 -1.16 8.04
C GLY A 46 -2.70 0.24 7.42
N ASP A 47 -3.40 1.19 8.02
CA ASP A 47 -3.54 2.56 7.54
C ASP A 47 -2.40 3.50 7.98
N THR A 48 -1.43 3.00 8.74
CA THR A 48 -0.29 3.81 9.20
C THR A 48 0.88 3.83 8.21
N GLY A 49 0.90 2.92 7.23
CA GLY A 49 2.00 2.81 6.29
C GLY A 49 1.70 3.46 4.94
N THR A 50 2.71 4.10 4.37
CA THR A 50 2.68 4.65 3.01
C THR A 50 3.96 4.28 2.29
N LEU A 51 3.83 3.67 1.11
CA LEU A 51 4.94 3.44 0.18
C LEU A 51 5.09 4.68 -0.70
N VAL A 52 6.24 5.32 -0.64
CA VAL A 52 6.59 6.45 -1.51
C VAL A 52 7.49 5.93 -2.62
N ALA A 53 7.09 6.18 -3.87
CA ALA A 53 7.82 5.78 -5.05
C ALA A 53 8.01 6.96 -6.01
N LYS A 54 9.11 6.95 -6.76
CA LYS A 54 9.42 7.94 -7.78
C LYS A 54 9.03 7.41 -9.15
N ILE A 55 8.48 8.27 -10.00
CA ILE A 55 8.24 7.98 -11.41
C ILE A 55 9.57 7.97 -12.14
N ILE A 56 9.93 6.81 -12.72
CA ILE A 56 11.16 6.65 -13.53
C ILE A 56 10.91 7.03 -14.98
N TYR A 57 9.75 6.63 -15.50
CA TYR A 57 9.42 6.82 -16.91
C TYR A 57 7.90 6.87 -17.12
N ILE A 58 7.44 7.62 -18.12
CA ILE A 58 6.04 7.69 -18.53
C ILE A 58 5.95 7.24 -19.99
N LYS A 59 5.35 6.06 -20.24
CA LYS A 59 5.13 5.53 -21.58
C LYS A 59 3.70 5.79 -22.04
N ASP A 60 3.54 6.51 -23.16
CA ASP A 60 2.24 6.67 -23.81
C ASP A 60 1.99 5.50 -24.76
N SER A 61 0.89 4.77 -24.58
CA SER A 61 0.49 3.64 -25.43
C SER A 61 -0.76 3.95 -26.28
N GLY A 62 -1.06 5.21 -26.54
CA GLY A 62 -2.26 5.64 -27.28
C GLY A 62 -3.49 5.73 -26.38
N SER A 63 -4.03 4.62 -25.92
CA SER A 63 -5.27 4.59 -25.10
C SER A 63 -5.05 4.92 -23.62
N LYS A 64 -3.86 4.70 -23.09
CA LYS A 64 -3.47 4.95 -21.69
C LYS A 64 -1.99 5.33 -21.58
N LYS A 65 -1.60 5.82 -20.42
CA LYS A 65 -0.18 6.02 -20.08
C LYS A 65 0.24 5.05 -18.97
N PHE A 66 1.36 4.38 -19.17
CA PHE A 66 2.02 3.61 -18.12
C PHE A 66 2.90 4.54 -17.29
N ILE A 67 2.68 4.54 -16.00
CA ILE A 67 3.48 5.27 -15.01
C ILE A 67 4.41 4.26 -14.35
N ILE A 68 5.65 4.20 -14.79
CA ILE A 68 6.64 3.24 -14.32
C ILE A 68 7.31 3.83 -13.08
N LEU A 69 7.17 3.11 -11.95
CA LEU A 69 7.68 3.51 -10.65
C LEU A 69 9.04 2.83 -10.36
N ASP A 70 9.81 3.39 -9.43
CA ASP A 70 10.99 2.71 -8.85
C ASP A 70 10.61 1.65 -7.79
N ALA A 71 9.36 1.58 -7.38
CA ALA A 71 8.78 0.50 -6.58
C ALA A 71 8.16 -0.57 -7.48
N ALA A 72 8.11 -1.82 -7.01
CA ALA A 72 7.58 -2.96 -7.73
C ALA A 72 6.79 -3.92 -6.83
N MET A 73 6.26 -4.99 -7.41
CA MET A 73 5.53 -6.01 -6.66
C MET A 73 6.36 -6.64 -5.52
N ASN A 74 7.68 -6.65 -5.61
CA ASN A 74 8.56 -7.09 -4.53
C ASN A 74 8.54 -6.18 -3.31
N ASP A 75 8.20 -4.89 -3.46
CA ASP A 75 8.03 -3.93 -2.37
C ASP A 75 6.61 -3.96 -1.80
N LEU A 76 5.60 -4.16 -2.66
CA LEU A 76 4.18 -4.27 -2.28
C LEU A 76 3.49 -5.37 -3.09
N MET A 77 3.50 -6.59 -2.55
CA MET A 77 2.98 -7.79 -3.22
C MET A 77 1.45 -7.83 -3.34
N ARG A 78 0.72 -7.17 -2.45
CA ARG A 78 -0.74 -7.32 -2.33
C ARG A 78 -1.54 -7.02 -3.60
N PRO A 79 -1.25 -5.99 -4.41
CA PRO A 79 -1.94 -5.79 -5.69
C PRO A 79 -1.77 -6.96 -6.64
N ALA A 80 -0.55 -7.49 -6.78
CA ALA A 80 -0.26 -8.61 -7.66
C ALA A 80 -0.88 -9.93 -7.16
N LEU A 81 -0.82 -10.19 -5.85
CA LEU A 81 -1.24 -11.46 -5.25
C LEU A 81 -2.76 -11.56 -5.06
N TYR A 82 -3.42 -10.46 -4.70
CA TYR A 82 -4.82 -10.45 -4.29
C TYR A 82 -5.71 -9.50 -5.11
N GLY A 83 -5.16 -8.79 -6.10
CA GLY A 83 -5.86 -7.68 -6.74
C GLY A 83 -6.23 -6.56 -5.76
N ALA A 84 -5.48 -6.43 -4.66
CA ALA A 84 -5.81 -5.52 -3.58
C ALA A 84 -5.73 -4.06 -4.04
N PHE A 85 -6.76 -3.28 -3.73
CA PHE A 85 -6.77 -1.85 -3.94
C PHE A 85 -5.96 -1.14 -2.86
N HIS A 86 -5.13 -0.18 -3.28
CA HIS A 86 -4.45 0.77 -2.41
C HIS A 86 -4.67 2.19 -2.97
N LYS A 87 -5.11 3.10 -2.12
CA LYS A 87 -5.28 4.51 -2.51
C LYS A 87 -3.92 5.06 -2.94
N THR A 88 -3.90 5.63 -4.15
CA THR A 88 -2.68 6.16 -4.77
C THR A 88 -2.84 7.65 -4.97
N LEU A 89 -1.87 8.43 -4.52
CA LEU A 89 -1.88 9.89 -4.54
C LEU A 89 -0.56 10.41 -5.12
N ALA A 90 -0.60 11.55 -5.78
CA ALA A 90 0.60 12.31 -6.06
C ALA A 90 1.01 13.10 -4.79
N VAL A 91 2.30 13.12 -4.47
CA VAL A 91 2.81 13.83 -3.28
C VAL A 91 2.64 15.35 -3.47
N ILE A 92 2.88 15.85 -4.68
CA ILE A 92 2.64 17.26 -5.04
C ILE A 92 1.34 17.33 -5.81
N LYS A 93 0.41 18.16 -5.34
CA LYS A 93 -0.89 18.36 -6.00
C LYS A 93 -0.76 19.22 -7.25
N SER A 94 -1.53 18.88 -8.28
CA SER A 94 -1.75 19.68 -9.48
C SER A 94 -3.23 19.76 -9.79
N ASN A 95 -3.69 20.90 -10.31
CA ASN A 95 -5.07 21.08 -10.73
C ASN A 95 -5.32 20.57 -12.16
N LYS A 96 -4.25 20.29 -12.91
CA LYS A 96 -4.38 19.75 -14.27
C LYS A 96 -4.69 18.27 -14.19
N ILE A 97 -5.69 17.82 -14.91
CA ILE A 97 -6.13 16.43 -14.99
C ILE A 97 -5.65 15.80 -16.30
N SER A 98 -5.09 14.60 -16.20
CA SER A 98 -4.67 13.84 -17.40
C SER A 98 -5.86 13.51 -18.29
N LYS A 99 -5.69 13.69 -19.59
CA LYS A 99 -6.68 13.30 -20.61
C LYS A 99 -6.79 11.78 -20.80
N LYS A 100 -5.76 11.02 -20.40
CA LYS A 100 -5.68 9.57 -20.54
C LYS A 100 -5.66 8.88 -19.19
N PRO A 101 -6.22 7.66 -19.08
CA PRO A 101 -6.03 6.82 -17.90
C PRO A 101 -4.55 6.54 -17.63
N TYR A 102 -4.22 6.40 -16.36
CA TYR A 102 -2.90 5.97 -15.92
C TYR A 102 -2.94 4.53 -15.39
N GLU A 103 -1.95 3.75 -15.76
CA GLU A 103 -1.66 2.45 -15.19
C GLU A 103 -0.31 2.51 -14.48
N PHE A 104 -0.34 2.43 -13.15
CA PHE A 104 0.85 2.46 -12.31
C PHE A 104 1.45 1.06 -12.24
N VAL A 105 2.70 0.93 -12.67
CA VAL A 105 3.41 -0.34 -12.79
C VAL A 105 4.81 -0.24 -12.21
N GLY A 106 5.35 -1.39 -11.80
CA GLY A 106 6.77 -1.48 -11.43
C GLY A 106 7.67 -1.78 -12.63
N PRO A 107 8.99 -1.90 -12.42
CA PRO A 107 9.98 -2.16 -13.46
C PRO A 107 10.33 -3.65 -13.59
N ILE A 108 9.66 -4.55 -12.88
CA ILE A 108 9.90 -5.99 -12.96
C ILE A 108 9.33 -6.55 -14.27
N CYS A 109 10.04 -7.43 -14.93
CA CYS A 109 9.59 -8.13 -16.13
C CYS A 109 8.57 -9.22 -15.77
N GLU A 110 7.42 -8.79 -15.24
CA GLU A 110 6.32 -9.63 -14.76
C GLU A 110 4.99 -8.94 -15.07
N SER A 111 4.06 -9.63 -15.71
CA SER A 111 2.78 -9.04 -16.12
C SER A 111 1.88 -8.61 -14.95
N THR A 112 2.11 -9.19 -13.78
CA THR A 112 1.41 -8.84 -12.54
C THR A 112 2.06 -7.68 -11.77
N ASP A 113 3.20 -7.13 -12.24
CA ASP A 113 3.87 -5.99 -11.59
C ASP A 113 3.12 -4.68 -11.85
N LYS A 114 1.91 -4.64 -11.32
CA LYS A 114 0.95 -3.57 -11.47
C LYS A 114 0.32 -3.23 -10.14
N PHE A 115 0.27 -1.93 -9.82
CA PHE A 115 -0.35 -1.44 -8.60
C PHE A 115 -1.83 -1.10 -8.78
N ILE A 116 -2.16 -0.28 -9.79
CA ILE A 116 -3.53 0.22 -10.02
C ILE A 116 -3.69 0.84 -11.41
N THR A 117 -4.93 0.85 -11.91
CA THR A 117 -5.34 1.68 -13.05
C THR A 117 -6.31 2.76 -12.58
N LEU A 118 -6.03 4.01 -12.89
CA LEU A 118 -6.87 5.17 -12.56
C LEU A 118 -7.34 5.88 -13.82
N LYS A 119 -8.66 5.96 -14.01
CA LYS A 119 -9.28 6.62 -15.18
C LYS A 119 -9.13 8.14 -15.14
N LYS A 120 -9.11 8.73 -13.93
CA LYS A 120 -8.93 10.17 -13.69
C LYS A 120 -7.85 10.36 -12.65
N PHE A 121 -6.83 11.07 -13.00
CA PHE A 121 -5.74 11.45 -12.10
C PHE A 121 -5.14 12.78 -12.57
N GLN A 122 -4.44 13.50 -11.68
CA GLN A 122 -3.74 14.71 -12.07
C GLN A 122 -2.60 14.42 -13.08
N GLU A 123 -2.22 15.42 -13.86
CA GLU A 123 -1.06 15.29 -14.73
C GLU A 123 0.20 15.03 -13.92
N LEU A 124 1.02 14.10 -14.42
CA LEU A 124 2.27 13.66 -13.83
C LEU A 124 3.41 13.85 -14.82
N LYS A 125 4.61 14.04 -14.27
CA LYS A 125 5.87 14.05 -15.01
C LYS A 125 6.87 13.09 -14.36
N GLU A 126 7.88 12.73 -15.11
CA GLU A 126 9.02 11.94 -14.60
C GLU A 126 9.66 12.65 -13.40
N LYS A 127 10.13 11.86 -12.45
CA LYS A 127 10.67 12.27 -11.13
C LYS A 127 9.62 12.72 -10.11
N ASP A 128 8.34 12.86 -10.48
CA ASP A 128 7.29 13.08 -9.47
C ASP A 128 7.23 11.91 -8.49
N LEU A 129 6.81 12.20 -7.25
CA LEU A 129 6.63 11.21 -6.21
C LEU A 129 5.18 10.80 -6.09
N ILE A 130 4.96 9.50 -5.95
CA ILE A 130 3.68 8.85 -5.76
C ILE A 130 3.64 8.21 -4.38
N ALA A 131 2.56 8.43 -3.65
CA ALA A 131 2.26 7.81 -2.37
C ALA A 131 1.21 6.72 -2.55
N ILE A 132 1.54 5.48 -2.22
CA ILE A 132 0.62 4.34 -2.17
C ILE A 132 0.29 4.11 -0.70
N CYS A 133 -0.96 4.37 -0.31
CA CYS A 133 -1.42 4.38 1.07
C CYS A 133 -1.78 2.99 1.59
N ASP A 134 -2.00 2.89 2.90
CA ASP A 134 -2.53 1.71 3.60
C ASP A 134 -1.67 0.45 3.44
N VAL A 135 -0.34 0.62 3.42
CA VAL A 135 0.63 -0.47 3.25
C VAL A 135 1.25 -0.97 4.56
N GLY A 136 0.80 -0.46 5.71
CA GLY A 136 1.37 -0.81 7.01
C GLY A 136 1.22 -2.28 7.38
N ALA A 137 0.09 -2.92 6.99
CA ALA A 137 -0.08 -4.35 7.12
C ALA A 137 0.25 -5.03 5.78
N TYR A 138 1.08 -6.09 5.85
CA TYR A 138 1.44 -6.94 4.70
C TYR A 138 2.20 -6.23 3.56
N GLY A 139 2.68 -5.00 3.77
CA GLY A 139 3.60 -4.35 2.85
C GLY A 139 5.00 -4.96 3.00
N MET A 140 5.77 -4.47 3.96
CA MET A 140 7.14 -4.93 4.19
C MET A 140 7.23 -6.42 4.57
N SER A 141 6.24 -6.98 5.30
CA SER A 141 6.25 -8.39 5.71
C SER A 141 6.12 -9.38 4.53
N LEU A 142 5.47 -8.99 3.42
CA LEU A 142 5.42 -9.77 2.18
C LEU A 142 6.46 -9.32 1.14
N SER A 143 7.29 -8.33 1.47
CA SER A 143 8.34 -7.89 0.55
C SER A 143 9.39 -8.97 0.33
N SER A 144 9.95 -9.01 -0.87
CA SER A 144 10.93 -10.01 -1.27
C SER A 144 12.11 -9.37 -2.01
N ASN A 145 13.10 -10.18 -2.32
CA ASN A 145 14.22 -9.79 -3.19
C ASN A 145 14.04 -10.33 -4.63
N TYR A 146 12.80 -10.49 -5.07
CA TYR A 146 12.50 -10.92 -6.43
C TYR A 146 13.23 -10.04 -7.45
N ASN A 147 13.82 -10.65 -8.46
CA ASN A 147 14.73 -10.03 -9.44
C ASN A 147 15.93 -9.31 -8.79
N LEU A 148 16.44 -9.86 -7.66
CA LEU A 148 17.57 -9.30 -6.89
C LEU A 148 17.39 -7.83 -6.48
N ARG A 149 16.14 -7.37 -6.34
CA ARG A 149 15.86 -6.01 -5.90
C ARG A 149 16.04 -5.88 -4.39
N PRO A 150 16.87 -4.92 -3.93
CA PRO A 150 17.03 -4.65 -2.50
C PRO A 150 15.73 -4.10 -1.89
N LYS A 151 15.42 -4.53 -0.66
CA LYS A 151 14.26 -4.01 0.08
C LYS A 151 14.44 -2.54 0.45
N SER A 152 13.34 -1.81 0.44
CA SER A 152 13.28 -0.38 0.75
C SER A 152 13.64 -0.08 2.22
N VAL A 153 14.04 1.17 2.48
CA VAL A 153 14.15 1.70 3.84
C VAL A 153 12.77 1.83 4.47
N GLU A 154 12.66 1.59 5.78
CA GLU A 154 11.47 1.97 6.55
C GLU A 154 11.79 3.11 7.50
N LEU A 155 10.94 4.13 7.46
CA LEU A 155 11.03 5.32 8.28
C LEU A 155 9.81 5.41 9.20
N LEU A 156 10.05 5.60 10.49
CA LEU A 156 9.00 5.96 11.44
C LEU A 156 8.93 7.48 11.57
N ILE A 157 7.75 8.04 11.32
CA ILE A 157 7.50 9.48 11.43
C ILE A 157 6.58 9.72 12.62
N LYS A 158 7.00 10.57 13.57
CA LYS A 158 6.20 11.01 14.72
C LYS A 158 6.30 12.53 14.82
N GLY A 159 5.25 13.23 14.39
CA GLY A 159 5.30 14.69 14.23
C GLY A 159 6.40 15.08 13.23
N SER A 160 7.33 15.93 13.64
CA SER A 160 8.49 16.34 12.83
C SER A 160 9.70 15.41 12.94
N LYS A 161 9.66 14.41 13.82
CA LYS A 161 10.79 13.48 14.04
C LYS A 161 10.72 12.31 13.06
N ILE A 162 11.86 12.00 12.43
CA ILE A 162 12.03 10.87 11.50
C ILE A 162 13.08 9.94 12.08
N LYS A 163 12.77 8.64 12.17
CA LYS A 163 13.69 7.58 12.61
C LYS A 163 13.75 6.47 11.58
N VAL A 164 14.95 6.04 11.19
CA VAL A 164 15.12 4.82 10.40
C VAL A 164 14.89 3.62 11.32
N ILE A 165 13.84 2.84 11.03
CA ILE A 165 13.51 1.60 11.77
C ILE A 165 13.98 0.36 11.03
N ARG A 166 14.18 0.44 9.71
CA ARG A 166 14.85 -0.57 8.88
C ARG A 166 15.74 0.14 7.86
N LYS A 167 17.02 -0.21 7.83
CA LYS A 167 17.96 0.32 6.82
C LYS A 167 17.60 -0.21 5.43
N ARG A 168 17.86 0.60 4.39
CA ARG A 168 17.78 0.15 3.00
C ARG A 168 18.77 -0.98 2.78
N GLN A 169 18.31 -2.06 2.21
CA GLN A 169 19.15 -3.17 1.78
C GLN A 169 20.03 -2.75 0.59
N LYS A 170 21.25 -3.25 0.53
CA LYS A 170 22.20 -3.04 -0.60
C LYS A 170 22.38 -4.36 -1.33
N HIS A 171 22.85 -4.32 -2.59
CA HIS A 171 23.12 -5.55 -3.35
C HIS A 171 24.12 -6.48 -2.64
N LYS A 172 25.12 -5.92 -1.95
CA LYS A 172 26.06 -6.71 -1.14
C LYS A 172 25.41 -7.45 0.03
N ASP A 173 24.20 -7.12 0.41
CA ASP A 173 23.45 -7.79 1.48
C ASP A 173 22.64 -8.98 0.92
N LEU A 174 22.69 -9.20 -0.40
CA LEU A 174 22.01 -10.28 -1.12
C LEU A 174 22.94 -11.42 -1.54
N ILE A 175 24.23 -11.24 -1.35
CA ILE A 175 25.31 -12.17 -1.77
C ILE A 175 26.02 -12.73 -0.54
#